data_aaf0025889d3cb692c3816c7dab4910b
#
_entry.id   aaf0025889d3cb692c3816c7dab4910b
#
_cell.length_a   1.000
_cell.length_b   1.000
_cell.length_c   1.000
_cell.angle_alpha   90.00
_cell.angle_beta   90.00
_cell.angle_gamma   90.00
#
_symmetry.space_group_name_H-M   'P 1'
#
loop_
_entity.id
_entity.type
_entity.pdbx_description
1 polymer ?
#
loop_
_entity_poly.entity_id
_entity_poly.type
_entity_poly.pdbx_seq_one_letter_code
_entity_poly.pdbx_strand_id
1 'polypeptide(L)'
;MTRDKEVWKAMTKFDYEILMLLNEKNVDNPLKAINISQILEEISVAKRKSYSTTYRHLQSMSKQGYVKCGLVDGLASTYYIDELGKAYCKAQN
;
A
#
# COMPACT_ATOMS: atom_id res chain seq x y z
N MET A 1 9.23 18.78 16.93
CA MET A 1 9.93 18.43 15.70
C MET A 1 8.95 18.04 14.64
N THR A 2 8.98 18.74 13.52
CA THR A 2 8.02 18.46 12.45
C THR A 2 8.24 17.09 11.84
N ARG A 3 9.49 16.66 11.75
CA ARG A 3 9.76 15.34 11.20
C ARG A 3 9.12 14.23 12.01
N ASP A 4 9.01 14.44 13.31
CA ASP A 4 8.39 13.44 14.16
C ASP A 4 6.93 13.23 13.79
N LYS A 5 6.24 14.30 13.39
CA LYS A 5 4.85 14.18 12.98
C LYS A 5 4.70 13.29 11.75
N GLU A 6 5.65 13.40 10.82
CA GLU A 6 5.62 12.58 9.62
C GLU A 6 5.86 11.12 9.96
N VAL A 7 6.82 10.89 10.85
CA VAL A 7 7.15 9.53 11.28
C VAL A 7 5.97 8.89 12.01
N TRP A 8 5.25 9.69 12.77
CA TRP A 8 4.16 9.20 13.61
C TRP A 8 2.79 9.29 12.94
N LYS A 9 2.77 9.57 11.66
CA LYS A 9 1.50 9.62 10.95
C LYS A 9 0.76 8.30 11.13
N ALA A 10 -0.45 8.38 11.63
CA ALA A 10 -1.22 7.18 11.92
C ALA A 10 -1.59 6.43 10.65
N MET A 11 -1.56 5.11 10.72
CA MET A 11 -2.06 4.25 9.66
C MET A 11 -3.58 4.37 9.62
N THR A 12 -4.14 4.67 8.46
CA THR A 12 -5.59 4.75 8.32
C THR A 12 -6.16 3.37 8.04
N LYS A 13 -7.48 3.25 8.18
CA LYS A 13 -8.15 2.01 7.82
C LYS A 13 -7.92 1.65 6.37
N PHE A 14 -7.92 2.65 5.49
CA PHE A 14 -7.71 2.41 4.07
C PHE A 14 -6.31 1.88 3.80
N ASP A 15 -5.30 2.45 4.48
CA ASP A 15 -3.93 1.96 4.38
C ASP A 15 -3.87 0.49 4.77
N TYR A 16 -4.52 0.16 5.89
CA TYR A 16 -4.53 -1.20 6.38
C TYR A 16 -5.21 -2.15 5.39
N GLU A 17 -6.32 -1.71 4.79
CA GLU A 17 -7.01 -2.51 3.78
C GLU A 17 -6.08 -2.84 2.62
N ILE A 18 -5.32 -1.84 2.17
CA ILE A 18 -4.37 -2.06 1.08
C ILE A 18 -3.29 -3.06 1.50
N LEU A 19 -2.71 -2.87 2.68
CA LEU A 19 -1.66 -3.75 3.16
C LEU A 19 -2.15 -5.19 3.31
N MET A 20 -3.33 -5.36 3.89
CA MET A 20 -3.90 -6.69 4.06
C MET A 20 -4.14 -7.38 2.73
N LEU A 21 -4.66 -6.62 1.77
CA LEU A 21 -4.89 -7.13 0.43
C LEU A 21 -3.60 -7.63 -0.20
N LEU A 22 -2.55 -6.81 -0.16
CA LEU A 22 -1.27 -7.19 -0.74
C LEU A 22 -0.66 -8.40 -0.03
N ASN A 23 -0.82 -8.42 1.29
CA ASN A 23 -0.27 -9.51 2.08
C ASN A 23 -1.00 -10.84 1.80
N GLU A 24 -2.32 -10.79 1.74
CA GLU A 24 -3.12 -11.99 1.49
C GLU A 24 -2.90 -12.56 0.10
N LYS A 25 -2.62 -11.71 -0.87
CA LYS A 25 -2.38 -12.15 -2.24
C LYS A 25 -0.92 -12.44 -2.52
N ASN A 26 -0.07 -12.33 -1.50
CA ASN A 26 1.36 -12.57 -1.62
C ASN A 26 2.02 -11.67 -2.66
N VAL A 27 1.58 -10.42 -2.71
CA VAL A 27 2.15 -9.41 -3.59
C VAL A 27 3.32 -8.78 -2.85
N ASP A 28 4.42 -9.52 -2.79
CA ASP A 28 5.53 -9.19 -1.90
C ASP A 28 6.89 -9.13 -2.59
N ASN A 29 6.90 -8.99 -3.89
CA ASN A 29 8.15 -8.80 -4.62
C ASN A 29 7.88 -8.00 -5.89
N PRO A 30 8.94 -7.43 -6.51
CA PRO A 30 8.76 -6.55 -7.67
C PRO A 30 8.05 -7.20 -8.86
N LEU A 31 8.24 -8.49 -9.06
CA LEU A 31 7.63 -9.18 -10.19
C LEU A 31 6.13 -9.37 -10.01
N LYS A 32 5.68 -9.48 -8.77
CA LYS A 32 4.26 -9.68 -8.46
C LYS A 32 3.54 -8.37 -8.20
N ALA A 33 4.25 -7.25 -8.18
CA ALA A 33 3.66 -5.95 -7.87
C ALA A 33 2.49 -5.63 -8.79
N ILE A 34 1.48 -4.96 -8.25
CA ILE A 34 0.26 -4.62 -9.00
C ILE A 34 0.05 -3.11 -8.98
N ASN A 35 -0.67 -2.63 -9.98
CA ASN A 35 -0.93 -1.19 -10.11
C ASN A 35 -2.17 -0.78 -9.31
N ILE A 36 -2.42 0.53 -9.26
CA ILE A 36 -3.52 1.07 -8.45
C ILE A 36 -4.88 0.54 -8.91
N SER A 37 -5.08 0.46 -10.22
CA SER A 37 -6.35 -0.05 -10.74
C SER A 37 -6.61 -1.46 -10.26
N GLN A 38 -5.58 -2.29 -10.26
CA GLN A 38 -5.69 -3.66 -9.79
C GLN A 38 -5.97 -3.71 -8.29
N ILE A 39 -5.33 -2.82 -7.53
CA ILE A 39 -5.57 -2.73 -6.09
C ILE A 39 -7.03 -2.36 -5.85
N LEU A 40 -7.53 -1.36 -6.57
CA LEU A 40 -8.90 -0.90 -6.38
C LEU A 40 -9.93 -1.96 -6.75
N GLU A 41 -9.62 -2.79 -7.75
CA GLU A 41 -10.53 -3.88 -8.13
C GLU A 41 -10.71 -4.90 -7.01
N GLU A 42 -9.70 -5.03 -6.15
CA GLU A 42 -9.75 -6.01 -5.06
C GLU A 42 -10.42 -5.44 -3.80
N ILE A 43 -10.56 -4.14 -3.72
CA ILE A 43 -11.21 -3.51 -2.57
C ILE A 43 -12.71 -3.42 -2.85
N SER A 44 -13.54 -3.74 -1.85
CA SER A 44 -14.98 -3.69 -2.04
C SER A 44 -15.40 -2.28 -2.46
N VAL A 45 -16.43 -2.22 -3.31
CA VAL A 45 -16.89 -0.94 -3.87
C VAL A 45 -17.22 0.08 -2.77
N ALA A 46 -17.81 -0.40 -1.68
CA ALA A 46 -18.21 0.48 -0.58
C ALA A 46 -17.03 1.15 0.11
N LYS A 47 -15.86 0.50 0.08
CA LYS A 47 -14.66 1.01 0.76
C LYS A 47 -13.68 1.67 -0.19
N ARG A 48 -13.96 1.60 -1.49
CA ARG A 48 -13.05 2.07 -2.52
C ARG A 48 -12.96 3.59 -2.51
N LYS A 49 -11.75 4.11 -2.68
CA LYS A 49 -11.51 5.54 -2.79
C LYS A 49 -11.06 5.85 -4.22
N SER A 50 -10.97 7.15 -4.54
CA SER A 50 -10.57 7.55 -5.88
C SER A 50 -9.14 7.12 -6.16
N TYR A 51 -8.79 7.09 -7.45
CA TYR A 51 -7.44 6.78 -7.88
C TYR A 51 -6.42 7.74 -7.24
N SER A 52 -6.73 9.05 -7.30
CA SER A 52 -5.81 10.06 -6.75
C SER A 52 -5.59 9.89 -5.26
N THR A 53 -6.66 9.62 -4.52
CA THR A 53 -6.56 9.42 -3.08
C THR A 53 -5.73 8.17 -2.79
N THR A 54 -5.99 7.09 -3.52
CA THR A 54 -5.25 5.85 -3.36
C THR A 54 -3.77 6.05 -3.67
N TYR A 55 -3.47 6.79 -4.72
CA TYR A 55 -2.09 7.12 -5.07
C TYR A 55 -1.39 7.81 -3.90
N ARG A 56 -2.04 8.80 -3.28
CA ARG A 56 -1.43 9.52 -2.16
C ARG A 56 -1.20 8.61 -0.95
N HIS A 57 -2.13 7.70 -0.68
CA HIS A 57 -1.95 6.73 0.39
C HIS A 57 -0.74 5.84 0.12
N LEU A 58 -0.62 5.34 -1.10
CA LEU A 58 0.50 4.48 -1.47
C LEU A 58 1.83 5.23 -1.42
N GLN A 59 1.84 6.50 -1.84
CA GLN A 59 3.06 7.31 -1.75
C GLN A 59 3.49 7.48 -0.29
N SER A 60 2.52 7.75 0.58
CA SER A 60 2.81 7.91 2.00
C SER A 60 3.35 6.61 2.60
N MET A 61 2.72 5.49 2.29
CA MET A 61 3.16 4.20 2.80
C MET A 61 4.52 3.81 2.24
N SER A 62 4.80 4.19 1.00
CA SER A 62 6.09 3.93 0.39
C SER A 62 7.20 4.69 1.11
N LYS A 63 6.95 5.95 1.45
CA LYS A 63 7.91 6.75 2.21
C LYS A 63 8.19 6.17 3.58
N GLN A 64 7.19 5.54 4.17
CA GLN A 64 7.33 4.95 5.49
C GLN A 64 7.88 3.54 5.45
N GLY A 65 8.01 2.96 4.26
CA GLY A 65 8.62 1.63 4.11
C GLY A 65 7.66 0.47 4.16
N TYR A 66 6.36 0.72 4.21
CA TYR A 66 5.37 -0.37 4.25
C TYR A 66 5.18 -1.03 2.90
N VAL A 67 5.27 -0.25 1.83
CA VAL A 67 5.18 -0.77 0.47
C VAL A 67 6.35 -0.24 -0.34
N LYS A 68 6.62 -0.88 -1.46
CA LYS A 68 7.65 -0.43 -2.39
C LYS A 68 7.12 -0.51 -3.81
N CYS A 69 7.77 0.24 -4.71
CA CYS A 69 7.41 0.20 -6.11
C CYS A 69 8.07 -1.00 -6.78
N GLY A 70 7.30 -1.69 -7.59
CA GLY A 70 7.80 -2.80 -8.37
C GLY A 70 8.12 -2.37 -9.79
N LEU A 71 8.03 -3.31 -10.71
CA LEU A 71 8.28 -3.04 -12.12
C LEU A 71 7.14 -2.21 -12.69
N VAL A 72 7.48 -1.30 -13.61
CA VAL A 72 6.48 -0.47 -14.25
C VAL A 72 5.66 -1.31 -15.23
N ASP A 73 4.35 -1.12 -15.20
CA ASP A 73 3.43 -1.80 -16.11
C ASP A 73 2.91 -0.74 -17.09
N GLY A 74 3.55 -0.66 -18.25
CA GLY A 74 3.27 0.42 -19.18
C GLY A 74 3.71 1.74 -18.57
N LEU A 75 2.77 2.67 -18.38
CA LEU A 75 3.06 3.95 -17.73
C LEU A 75 2.65 3.94 -16.25
N ALA A 76 2.11 2.83 -15.77
CA ALA A 76 1.59 2.77 -14.41
C ALA A 76 2.64 2.23 -13.44
N SER A 77 2.75 2.88 -12.29
CA SER A 77 3.56 2.38 -11.19
C SER A 77 2.87 1.17 -10.57
N THR A 78 3.66 0.23 -10.11
CA THR A 78 3.15 -0.93 -9.39
C THR A 78 3.70 -0.93 -7.98
N TYR A 79 3.04 -1.66 -7.10
CA TYR A 79 3.38 -1.65 -5.67
C TYR A 79 3.34 -3.06 -5.11
N TYR A 80 4.19 -3.30 -4.12
CA TYR A 80 4.18 -4.57 -3.40
C TYR A 80 4.45 -4.31 -1.92
N ILE A 81 4.01 -5.23 -1.06
CA ILE A 81 4.21 -5.08 0.37
C ILE A 81 5.64 -5.47 0.72
N ASP A 82 6.28 -4.66 1.57
CA ASP A 82 7.64 -4.93 2.02
C ASP A 82 7.61 -5.53 3.43
N GLU A 83 8.79 -5.85 3.94
CA GLU A 83 8.90 -6.51 5.24
C GLU A 83 8.21 -5.75 6.37
N LEU A 84 8.35 -4.42 6.38
CA LEU A 84 7.71 -3.62 7.41
C LEU A 84 6.19 -3.71 7.31
N GLY A 85 5.66 -3.72 6.08
CA GLY A 85 4.22 -3.88 5.88
C GLY A 85 3.73 -5.23 6.35
N LYS A 86 4.50 -6.28 6.06
CA LYS A 86 4.16 -7.63 6.52
C LYS A 86 4.16 -7.70 8.05
N ALA A 87 5.18 -7.10 8.66
CA ALA A 87 5.28 -7.08 10.11
C ALA A 87 4.10 -6.35 10.73
N TYR A 88 3.67 -5.25 10.10
CA TYR A 88 2.52 -4.51 10.59
C TYR A 88 1.25 -5.35 10.54
N CYS A 89 1.02 -6.02 9.41
CA CYS A 89 -0.15 -6.90 9.28
C CYS A 89 -0.14 -8.01 10.32
N LYS A 90 1.03 -8.60 10.54
CA LYS A 90 1.16 -9.68 11.52
C LYS A 90 0.87 -9.19 12.92
N ALA A 91 1.31 -7.98 13.25
CA ALA A 91 1.11 -7.41 14.57
C ALA A 91 -0.36 -7.09 14.85
N GLN A 92 -1.15 -6.85 13.79
CA GLN A 92 -2.56 -6.53 13.93
C GLN A 92 -3.46 -7.76 14.03
N ASN A 93 -2.94 -8.93 13.76
CA ASN A 93 -3.73 -10.17 13.82
C ASN A 93 -3.78 -10.75 15.22
#